data_52ef8b728e01b393623dd6178ff8093c
#
_entry.id   52ef8b728e01b393623dd6178ff8093c
#
_cell.length_a   1.000
_cell.length_b   1.000
_cell.length_c   1.000
_cell.angle_alpha   90.00
_cell.angle_beta   90.00
_cell.angle_gamma   90.00
#
_symmetry.space_group_name_H-M   'P 1'
#
loop_
_entity.id
_entity.type
_entity.pdbx_description
1 polymer ?
#
loop_
_entity_poly.entity_id
_entity_poly.type
_entity_poly.pdbx_seq_one_letter_code
_entity_poly.pdbx_strand_id
1 'polypeptide(L)'
;METATGETAAKPPTPLRTVVVASSAGTAFEWYDFFVYGALTSIFSRKFFNAAEIGEANATLATLAVFAAGLLFRPLGALVFGRMGDRFGRKGAFLATVIMMGGATFLIGLLPDSKELMGLSALLLVLLRIVQGMAVGGEYGGAAIYVAEHCEAHHRGQSTSWIQASAAFGLVGALIVVLGARTAMGEDAFFAWGWRIPFLASAILVAISIWMRLRLNESPEFEKMKAAGTISRAPYAEVFLKWENMKLVLVAIVSFLMAQGAIWWCVFSYTQIFLERFMKLPGVWANLFLMGATLLSIPLYVFFGWLSDRIGRKPVLILGMVLSVIAMFPAFKAFSAGSNQELLEAQIAAPVEIHADPGSCTFQFDLLGGKVYETACDISRAYLTNAGIGFTIKPADAGASATVHVGGAIYPVPEGVGLGGDRLKARTSEINATIKAALVTANYPPPIPSPGSIAEFQQQAGDFGWLQIMLGFTILVIGACALYGPMAAALVELGDLSGELLADEDAEVGDAVQRDLRGGHEGLVAGDFDLQAALVHADDLALDGLADLEVLPGRL
;
A
#
# COMPACT_ATOMS: atom_id res chain seq x y z
N MET A 1 -11.00 -25.30 -58.93
CA MET A 1 -10.69 -23.96 -58.36
C MET A 1 -11.04 -24.03 -56.90
N GLU A 2 -10.11 -24.61 -56.12
CA GLU A 2 -10.25 -24.89 -54.68
C GLU A 2 -9.90 -23.60 -53.91
N THR A 3 -10.87 -23.02 -53.27
CA THR A 3 -10.64 -21.92 -52.34
C THR A 3 -10.10 -22.53 -51.04
N ALA A 4 -8.77 -22.49 -50.89
CA ALA A 4 -8.11 -22.80 -49.62
C ALA A 4 -8.50 -21.72 -48.61
N THR A 5 -9.50 -22.01 -47.76
CA THR A 5 -9.73 -21.27 -46.51
C THR A 5 -8.57 -21.59 -45.57
N GLY A 6 -7.60 -20.67 -45.52
CA GLY A 6 -6.52 -20.76 -44.55
C GLY A 6 -7.09 -20.60 -43.13
N GLU A 7 -7.47 -21.71 -42.52
CA GLU A 7 -7.63 -21.78 -41.06
C GLU A 7 -6.26 -21.50 -40.45
N THR A 8 -6.07 -20.29 -39.96
CA THR A 8 -4.94 -19.98 -39.08
C THR A 8 -5.08 -20.86 -37.86
N ALA A 9 -4.28 -21.94 -37.81
CA ALA A 9 -4.23 -22.87 -36.68
C ALA A 9 -4.10 -22.05 -35.40
N ALA A 10 -5.10 -22.14 -34.50
CA ALA A 10 -5.10 -21.47 -33.22
C ALA A 10 -3.83 -21.84 -32.45
N LYS A 11 -3.07 -20.86 -32.00
CA LYS A 11 -1.88 -21.12 -31.18
C LYS A 11 -2.25 -21.93 -29.95
N PRO A 12 -1.44 -22.95 -29.57
CA PRO A 12 -1.73 -23.73 -28.37
C PRO A 12 -1.83 -22.79 -27.15
N PRO A 13 -2.74 -23.08 -26.20
CA PRO A 13 -2.92 -22.25 -25.01
C PRO A 13 -1.62 -22.18 -24.20
N THR A 14 -1.29 -20.99 -23.67
CA THR A 14 -0.10 -20.81 -22.84
C THR A 14 -0.26 -21.59 -21.53
N PRO A 15 0.71 -22.43 -21.12
CA PRO A 15 0.62 -23.16 -19.86
C PRO A 15 0.45 -22.20 -18.66
N LEU A 16 -0.47 -22.49 -17.73
CA LEU A 16 -0.75 -21.68 -16.56
C LEU A 16 0.51 -21.27 -15.78
N ARG A 17 1.45 -22.20 -15.60
CA ARG A 17 2.73 -21.93 -14.94
C ARG A 17 3.50 -20.81 -15.64
N THR A 18 3.52 -20.79 -16.95
CA THR A 18 4.19 -19.72 -17.72
C THR A 18 3.48 -18.39 -17.55
N VAL A 19 2.15 -18.39 -17.52
CA VAL A 19 1.33 -17.21 -17.27
C VAL A 19 1.63 -16.61 -15.89
N VAL A 20 1.57 -17.44 -14.84
CA VAL A 20 1.83 -17.03 -13.47
C VAL A 20 3.26 -16.48 -13.31
N VAL A 21 4.27 -17.19 -13.82
CA VAL A 21 5.67 -16.76 -13.71
C VAL A 21 5.91 -15.46 -14.47
N ALA A 22 5.42 -15.31 -15.69
CA ALA A 22 5.64 -14.10 -16.48
C ALA A 22 4.91 -12.89 -15.91
N SER A 23 3.67 -13.06 -15.40
CA SER A 23 2.92 -11.99 -14.75
C SER A 23 3.58 -11.58 -13.43
N SER A 24 3.94 -12.56 -12.58
CA SER A 24 4.60 -12.31 -11.29
C SER A 24 5.98 -11.67 -11.45
N ALA A 25 6.78 -12.11 -12.41
CA ALA A 25 8.09 -11.51 -12.67
C ALA A 25 7.96 -10.05 -13.14
N GLY A 26 6.99 -9.76 -14.01
CA GLY A 26 6.70 -8.38 -14.43
C GLY A 26 6.36 -7.49 -13.24
N THR A 27 5.44 -7.93 -12.40
CA THR A 27 5.05 -7.21 -11.19
C THR A 27 6.23 -7.07 -10.20
N ALA A 28 7.10 -8.08 -10.08
CA ALA A 28 8.31 -7.99 -9.25
C ALA A 28 9.24 -6.86 -9.72
N PHE A 29 9.41 -6.70 -11.04
CA PHE A 29 10.25 -5.64 -11.59
C PHE A 29 9.65 -4.24 -11.37
N GLU A 30 8.32 -4.10 -11.42
CA GLU A 30 7.64 -2.86 -11.07
C GLU A 30 7.82 -2.46 -9.61
N TRP A 31 7.67 -3.43 -8.71
CA TRP A 31 7.90 -3.18 -7.29
C TRP A 31 9.37 -2.88 -6.99
N TYR A 32 10.30 -3.52 -7.69
CA TYR A 32 11.71 -3.15 -7.63
C TYR A 32 11.92 -1.66 -7.94
N ASP A 33 11.41 -1.19 -9.06
CA ASP A 33 11.53 0.21 -9.50
C ASP A 33 10.93 1.19 -8.48
N PHE A 34 9.82 0.80 -7.87
CA PHE A 34 9.16 1.60 -6.84
C PHE A 34 9.99 1.68 -5.55
N PHE A 35 10.52 0.55 -5.09
CA PHE A 35 11.30 0.49 -3.85
C PHE A 35 12.69 1.10 -3.96
N VAL A 36 13.32 1.05 -5.12
CA VAL A 36 14.60 1.73 -5.37
C VAL A 36 14.51 3.22 -5.03
N TYR A 37 13.43 3.88 -5.43
CA TYR A 37 13.22 5.28 -5.08
C TYR A 37 13.06 5.48 -3.57
N GLY A 38 12.27 4.66 -2.91
CA GLY A 38 12.09 4.71 -1.46
C GLY A 38 13.41 4.60 -0.71
N ALA A 39 14.24 3.63 -1.10
CA ALA A 39 15.56 3.39 -0.50
C ALA A 39 16.56 4.54 -0.72
N LEU A 40 16.36 5.36 -1.76
CA LEU A 40 17.25 6.46 -2.14
C LEU A 40 16.68 7.86 -1.80
N THR A 41 15.60 7.94 -1.02
CA THR A 41 14.93 9.20 -0.65
C THR A 41 15.91 10.22 -0.03
N SER A 42 16.81 9.78 0.84
CA SER A 42 17.82 10.65 1.48
C SER A 42 18.84 11.24 0.48
N ILE A 43 19.13 10.53 -0.59
CA ILE A 43 20.01 11.01 -1.66
C ILE A 43 19.27 12.03 -2.52
N PHE A 44 18.02 11.75 -2.86
CA PHE A 44 17.20 12.63 -3.68
C PHE A 44 16.91 13.97 -3.01
N SER A 45 16.68 13.98 -1.68
CA SER A 45 16.46 15.22 -0.94
C SER A 45 17.66 16.17 -1.06
N ARG A 46 18.89 15.64 -1.06
CA ARG A 46 20.11 16.44 -1.17
C ARG A 46 20.48 16.81 -2.60
N LYS A 47 20.19 15.96 -3.58
CA LYS A 47 20.59 16.14 -4.98
C LYS A 47 19.61 16.96 -5.81
N PHE A 48 18.31 16.83 -5.57
CA PHE A 48 17.27 17.45 -6.39
C PHE A 48 16.51 18.57 -5.70
N PHE A 49 16.57 18.68 -4.35
CA PHE A 49 15.78 19.65 -3.58
C PHE A 49 16.60 20.60 -2.73
N ASN A 50 17.92 20.73 -3.00
CA ASN A 50 18.82 21.67 -2.36
C ASN A 50 18.62 21.81 -0.83
N ALA A 51 18.79 20.71 -0.10
CA ALA A 51 18.61 20.68 1.34
C ALA A 51 19.43 21.75 2.10
N ALA A 52 20.53 22.24 1.52
CA ALA A 52 21.34 23.31 2.09
C ALA A 52 20.63 24.69 2.10
N GLU A 53 19.74 24.95 1.14
CA GLU A 53 19.00 26.22 1.05
C GLU A 53 17.65 26.18 1.75
N ILE A 54 16.86 25.10 1.52
CA ILE A 54 15.49 25.00 2.05
C ILE A 54 15.40 24.26 3.38
N GLY A 55 16.52 23.69 3.86
CA GLY A 55 16.60 22.88 5.06
C GLY A 55 16.31 21.39 4.77
N GLU A 56 16.94 20.49 5.55
CA GLU A 56 16.81 19.03 5.34
C GLU A 56 15.37 18.53 5.49
N ALA A 57 14.59 19.09 6.40
CA ALA A 57 13.19 18.73 6.60
C ALA A 57 12.33 19.03 5.37
N ASN A 58 12.46 20.24 4.82
CA ASN A 58 11.69 20.67 3.64
C ASN A 58 12.12 19.90 2.38
N ALA A 59 13.40 19.63 2.20
CA ALA A 59 13.91 18.83 1.07
C ALA A 59 13.42 17.37 1.16
N THR A 60 13.38 16.80 2.36
CA THR A 60 12.80 15.48 2.59
C THR A 60 11.31 15.47 2.30
N LEU A 61 10.58 16.51 2.74
CA LEU A 61 9.15 16.66 2.43
C LEU A 61 8.91 16.72 0.92
N ALA A 62 9.67 17.54 0.20
CA ALA A 62 9.56 17.64 -1.25
C ALA A 62 9.79 16.27 -1.91
N THR A 63 10.79 15.50 -1.47
CA THR A 63 11.07 14.15 -1.98
C THR A 63 9.91 13.19 -1.69
N LEU A 64 9.33 13.24 -0.48
CA LEU A 64 8.16 12.45 -0.12
C LEU A 64 6.90 12.88 -0.89
N ALA A 65 6.73 14.18 -1.17
CA ALA A 65 5.64 14.68 -1.99
C ALA A 65 5.74 14.15 -3.43
N VAL A 66 6.94 14.08 -3.99
CA VAL A 66 7.18 13.44 -5.30
C VAL A 66 6.86 11.95 -5.28
N PHE A 67 7.21 11.26 -4.20
CA PHE A 67 6.82 9.86 -4.01
C PHE A 67 5.29 9.73 -3.95
N ALA A 68 4.63 10.58 -3.18
CA ALA A 68 3.17 10.60 -3.06
C ALA A 68 2.47 10.95 -4.39
N ALA A 69 3.07 11.82 -5.22
CA ALA A 69 2.54 12.10 -6.56
C ALA A 69 2.45 10.82 -7.39
N GLY A 70 3.48 9.96 -7.38
CA GLY A 70 3.41 8.65 -8.03
C GLY A 70 2.25 7.78 -7.54
N LEU A 71 1.93 7.82 -6.24
CA LEU A 71 0.79 7.08 -5.68
C LEU A 71 -0.56 7.69 -6.11
N LEU A 72 -0.65 9.01 -6.12
CA LEU A 72 -1.88 9.75 -6.43
C LEU A 72 -2.36 9.52 -7.88
N PHE A 73 -1.43 9.32 -8.81
CA PHE A 73 -1.76 9.10 -10.23
C PHE A 73 -2.05 7.63 -10.58
N ARG A 74 -1.95 6.68 -9.63
CA ARG A 74 -2.31 5.26 -9.87
C ARG A 74 -3.77 5.06 -10.29
N PRO A 75 -4.78 5.68 -9.64
CA PRO A 75 -6.17 5.53 -10.08
C PRO A 75 -6.39 5.97 -11.53
N LEU A 76 -5.75 7.06 -11.95
CA LEU A 76 -5.81 7.52 -13.34
C LEU A 76 -5.20 6.49 -14.29
N GLY A 77 -4.07 5.89 -13.92
CA GLY A 77 -3.46 4.80 -14.66
C GLY A 77 -4.38 3.58 -14.79
N ALA A 78 -5.02 3.17 -13.69
CA ALA A 78 -5.98 2.07 -13.70
C ALA A 78 -7.13 2.33 -14.69
N LEU A 79 -7.66 3.55 -14.72
CA LEU A 79 -8.69 3.95 -15.68
C LEU A 79 -8.19 3.87 -17.12
N VAL A 80 -7.05 4.50 -17.42
CA VAL A 80 -6.50 4.58 -18.79
C VAL A 80 -6.15 3.19 -19.32
N PHE A 81 -5.36 2.43 -18.58
CA PHE A 81 -4.88 1.11 -19.02
C PHE A 81 -5.93 0.02 -18.86
N GLY A 82 -6.86 0.13 -17.89
CA GLY A 82 -8.03 -0.74 -17.79
C GLY A 82 -8.85 -0.67 -19.08
N ARG A 83 -9.25 0.54 -19.51
CA ARG A 83 -9.95 0.72 -20.80
C ARG A 83 -9.14 0.23 -22.00
N MET A 84 -7.83 0.44 -21.99
CA MET A 84 -6.97 -0.05 -23.05
C MET A 84 -6.99 -1.58 -23.10
N GLY A 85 -6.91 -2.25 -21.94
CA GLY A 85 -7.01 -3.70 -21.83
C GLY A 85 -8.34 -4.27 -22.28
N ASP A 86 -9.45 -3.62 -21.91
CA ASP A 86 -10.81 -4.04 -22.29
C ASP A 86 -11.08 -3.84 -23.79
N ARG A 87 -10.48 -2.85 -24.43
CA ARG A 87 -10.76 -2.50 -25.82
C ARG A 87 -9.76 -3.10 -26.81
N PHE A 88 -8.48 -3.16 -26.45
CA PHE A 88 -7.38 -3.55 -27.35
C PHE A 88 -6.71 -4.87 -26.97
N GLY A 89 -7.09 -5.45 -25.85
CA GLY A 89 -6.54 -6.67 -25.29
C GLY A 89 -5.62 -6.46 -24.10
N ARG A 90 -5.57 -7.45 -23.21
CA ARG A 90 -4.79 -7.40 -21.96
C ARG A 90 -3.27 -7.33 -22.24
N LYS A 91 -2.79 -8.12 -23.20
CA LYS A 91 -1.37 -8.17 -23.59
C LYS A 91 -0.82 -6.81 -24.04
N GLY A 92 -1.59 -6.06 -24.85
CA GLY A 92 -1.19 -4.74 -25.34
C GLY A 92 -1.07 -3.71 -24.21
N ALA A 93 -2.02 -3.71 -23.28
CA ALA A 93 -2.00 -2.85 -22.11
C ALA A 93 -0.78 -3.14 -21.21
N PHE A 94 -0.49 -4.41 -20.95
CA PHE A 94 0.68 -4.82 -20.19
C PHE A 94 2.02 -4.40 -20.80
N LEU A 95 2.14 -4.52 -22.11
CA LEU A 95 3.37 -4.13 -22.77
C LEU A 95 3.61 -2.63 -22.67
N ALA A 96 2.54 -1.83 -22.83
CA ALA A 96 2.62 -0.39 -22.70
C ALA A 96 3.00 0.05 -21.28
N THR A 97 2.40 -0.55 -20.24
CA THR A 97 2.71 -0.21 -18.84
C THR A 97 4.16 -0.51 -18.48
N VAL A 98 4.69 -1.68 -18.88
CA VAL A 98 6.09 -2.04 -18.61
C VAL A 98 7.07 -1.10 -19.30
N ILE A 99 6.83 -0.76 -20.57
CA ILE A 99 7.70 0.17 -21.30
C ILE A 99 7.69 1.55 -20.63
N MET A 100 6.50 2.02 -20.22
CA MET A 100 6.38 3.30 -19.53
C MET A 100 7.07 3.29 -18.17
N MET A 101 6.83 2.24 -17.34
CA MET A 101 7.42 2.13 -16.01
C MET A 101 8.93 2.06 -16.07
N GLY A 102 9.47 1.09 -16.79
CA GLY A 102 10.90 0.88 -16.85
C GLY A 102 11.63 1.97 -17.63
N GLY A 103 11.01 2.53 -18.68
CA GLY A 103 11.54 3.69 -19.39
C GLY A 103 11.65 4.92 -18.46
N ALA A 104 10.61 5.20 -17.68
CA ALA A 104 10.66 6.28 -16.70
C ALA A 104 11.71 6.03 -15.61
N THR A 105 11.82 4.79 -15.10
CA THR A 105 12.84 4.41 -14.11
C THR A 105 14.25 4.60 -14.68
N PHE A 106 14.51 4.10 -15.87
CA PHE A 106 15.80 4.27 -16.54
C PHE A 106 16.16 5.76 -16.72
N LEU A 107 15.19 6.58 -17.14
CA LEU A 107 15.38 8.02 -17.33
C LEU A 107 15.67 8.75 -16.01
N ILE A 108 15.12 8.31 -14.87
CA ILE A 108 15.48 8.85 -13.54
C ILE A 108 16.98 8.66 -13.28
N GLY A 109 17.55 7.50 -13.65
CA GLY A 109 18.98 7.25 -13.53
C GLY A 109 19.88 8.15 -14.38
N LEU A 110 19.32 8.76 -15.43
CA LEU A 110 20.04 9.69 -16.34
C LEU A 110 19.84 11.17 -15.97
N LEU A 111 19.02 11.50 -14.96
CA LEU A 111 18.78 12.89 -14.59
C LEU A 111 20.09 13.59 -14.17
N PRO A 112 20.32 14.83 -14.66
CA PRO A 112 21.46 15.62 -14.22
C PRO A 112 21.29 16.04 -12.77
N ASP A 113 22.38 16.02 -12.00
CA ASP A 113 22.41 16.41 -10.59
C ASP A 113 23.29 17.65 -10.34
N SER A 114 23.56 18.42 -11.39
CA SER A 114 24.27 19.69 -11.28
C SER A 114 23.41 20.76 -10.62
N LYS A 115 24.04 21.65 -9.83
CA LYS A 115 23.32 22.74 -9.15
C LYS A 115 22.58 23.68 -10.13
N GLU A 116 23.12 23.87 -11.32
CA GLU A 116 22.57 24.75 -12.35
C GLU A 116 21.24 24.21 -12.95
N LEU A 117 21.09 22.88 -13.00
CA LEU A 117 19.92 22.21 -13.59
C LEU A 117 18.97 21.63 -12.52
N MET A 118 19.21 21.88 -11.22
CA MET A 118 18.49 21.25 -10.13
C MET A 118 16.97 21.43 -10.23
N GLY A 119 16.48 22.64 -10.56
CA GLY A 119 15.05 22.91 -10.72
C GLY A 119 14.43 22.13 -11.89
N LEU A 120 15.14 22.01 -13.02
CA LEU A 120 14.71 21.21 -14.15
C LEU A 120 14.69 19.72 -13.81
N SER A 121 15.72 19.25 -13.13
CA SER A 121 15.82 17.83 -12.71
C SER A 121 14.74 17.47 -11.71
N ALA A 122 14.41 18.35 -10.77
CA ALA A 122 13.29 18.15 -9.84
C ALA A 122 11.95 18.06 -10.59
N LEU A 123 11.70 18.96 -11.55
CA LEU A 123 10.50 18.91 -12.38
C LEU A 123 10.42 17.61 -13.20
N LEU A 124 11.50 17.23 -13.85
CA LEU A 124 11.57 15.99 -14.62
C LEU A 124 11.35 14.77 -13.73
N LEU A 125 11.91 14.78 -12.52
CA LEU A 125 11.70 13.71 -11.54
C LEU A 125 10.21 13.58 -11.18
N VAL A 126 9.50 14.70 -10.94
CA VAL A 126 8.05 14.70 -10.69
C VAL A 126 7.28 14.09 -11.86
N LEU A 127 7.58 14.54 -13.08
CA LEU A 127 6.90 14.05 -14.29
C LEU A 127 7.14 12.56 -14.51
N LEU A 128 8.38 12.09 -14.35
CA LEU A 128 8.71 10.67 -14.47
C LEU A 128 8.02 9.85 -13.37
N ARG A 129 7.86 10.38 -12.16
CA ARG A 129 7.11 9.75 -11.09
C ARG A 129 5.61 9.65 -11.37
N ILE A 130 5.02 10.66 -11.99
CA ILE A 130 3.63 10.61 -12.45
C ILE A 130 3.47 9.50 -13.49
N VAL A 131 4.37 9.43 -14.47
CA VAL A 131 4.36 8.36 -15.49
C VAL A 131 4.50 6.98 -14.88
N GLN A 132 5.43 6.78 -13.91
CA GLN A 132 5.55 5.53 -13.17
C GLN A 132 4.27 5.18 -12.40
N GLY A 133 3.69 6.16 -11.70
CA GLY A 133 2.44 5.96 -10.95
C GLY A 133 1.29 5.51 -11.84
N MET A 134 1.12 6.14 -13.00
CA MET A 134 0.12 5.73 -13.99
C MET A 134 0.37 4.31 -14.52
N ALA A 135 1.61 3.96 -14.82
CA ALA A 135 1.96 2.63 -15.32
C ALA A 135 1.61 1.53 -14.31
N VAL A 136 2.05 1.68 -13.04
CA VAL A 136 1.76 0.74 -11.95
C VAL A 136 0.25 0.59 -11.71
N GLY A 137 -0.51 1.70 -11.78
CA GLY A 137 -1.96 1.67 -11.59
C GLY A 137 -2.68 0.76 -12.59
N GLY A 138 -2.19 0.71 -13.84
CA GLY A 138 -2.77 -0.14 -14.89
C GLY A 138 -2.32 -1.59 -14.84
N GLU A 139 -1.11 -1.85 -14.36
CA GLU A 139 -0.51 -3.18 -14.45
C GLU A 139 -0.99 -4.14 -13.37
N TYR A 140 -1.02 -3.71 -12.10
CA TYR A 140 -1.33 -4.61 -11.00
C TYR A 140 -2.69 -5.30 -11.14
N GLY A 141 -3.74 -4.52 -11.37
CA GLY A 141 -5.09 -5.06 -11.60
C GLY A 141 -5.16 -5.95 -12.83
N GLY A 142 -4.52 -5.49 -13.93
CA GLY A 142 -4.45 -6.24 -15.17
C GLY A 142 -3.74 -7.58 -15.02
N ALA A 143 -2.61 -7.65 -14.29
CA ALA A 143 -1.89 -8.90 -14.03
C ALA A 143 -2.73 -9.90 -13.23
N ALA A 144 -3.47 -9.41 -12.20
CA ALA A 144 -4.35 -10.24 -11.40
C ALA A 144 -5.49 -10.83 -12.24
N ILE A 145 -6.16 -10.00 -13.04
CA ILE A 145 -7.22 -10.43 -13.95
C ILE A 145 -6.67 -11.41 -14.99
N TYR A 146 -5.53 -11.11 -15.62
CA TYR A 146 -4.93 -11.96 -16.64
C TYR A 146 -4.60 -13.37 -16.10
N VAL A 147 -4.06 -13.48 -14.89
CA VAL A 147 -3.82 -14.79 -14.24
C VAL A 147 -5.13 -15.48 -13.90
N ALA A 148 -6.12 -14.76 -13.37
CA ALA A 148 -7.41 -15.32 -12.99
C ALA A 148 -8.22 -15.84 -14.19
N GLU A 149 -8.12 -15.17 -15.36
CA GLU A 149 -8.74 -15.59 -16.62
C GLU A 149 -8.09 -16.85 -17.25
N HIS A 150 -6.87 -17.20 -16.83
CA HIS A 150 -6.15 -18.40 -17.32
C HIS A 150 -6.22 -19.59 -16.36
N CYS A 151 -6.80 -19.43 -15.17
CA CYS A 151 -6.89 -20.51 -14.18
C CYS A 151 -8.34 -20.90 -13.90
N GLU A 152 -8.50 -22.15 -13.47
CA GLU A 152 -9.79 -22.65 -13.00
C GLU A 152 -10.20 -21.96 -11.71
N ALA A 153 -11.51 -21.76 -11.50
CA ALA A 153 -12.06 -21.01 -10.36
C ALA A 153 -11.53 -21.48 -9.00
N HIS A 154 -11.35 -22.80 -8.82
CA HIS A 154 -10.89 -23.38 -7.56
C HIS A 154 -9.36 -23.32 -7.33
N HIS A 155 -8.60 -22.72 -8.25
CA HIS A 155 -7.16 -22.46 -8.13
C HIS A 155 -6.81 -20.98 -8.27
N ARG A 156 -7.80 -20.08 -8.37
CA ARG A 156 -7.60 -18.65 -8.54
C ARG A 156 -6.83 -18.02 -7.38
N GLY A 157 -7.15 -18.38 -6.13
CA GLY A 157 -6.50 -17.84 -4.93
C GLY A 157 -5.01 -18.15 -4.89
N GLN A 158 -4.64 -19.40 -5.09
CA GLN A 158 -3.24 -19.83 -5.13
C GLN A 158 -2.47 -19.20 -6.30
N SER A 159 -3.09 -19.14 -7.48
CA SER A 159 -2.43 -18.62 -8.67
C SER A 159 -2.22 -17.11 -8.62
N THR A 160 -3.21 -16.33 -8.18
CA THR A 160 -3.13 -14.88 -8.07
C THR A 160 -2.29 -14.41 -6.89
N SER A 161 -2.16 -15.22 -5.82
CA SER A 161 -1.31 -14.89 -4.67
C SER A 161 0.19 -14.78 -5.01
N TRP A 162 0.65 -15.41 -6.09
CA TRP A 162 2.01 -15.23 -6.59
C TRP A 162 2.29 -13.80 -7.06
N ILE A 163 1.26 -13.06 -7.50
CA ILE A 163 1.40 -11.65 -7.86
C ILE A 163 1.69 -10.83 -6.60
N GLN A 164 1.05 -11.14 -5.47
CA GLN A 164 1.36 -10.49 -4.19
C GLN A 164 2.76 -10.87 -3.69
N ALA A 165 3.12 -12.14 -3.76
CA ALA A 165 4.46 -12.60 -3.41
C ALA A 165 5.55 -11.93 -4.27
N SER A 166 5.24 -11.55 -5.51
CA SER A 166 6.20 -10.90 -6.40
C SER A 166 6.60 -9.49 -5.94
N ALA A 167 5.73 -8.77 -5.23
CA ALA A 167 6.08 -7.49 -4.61
C ALA A 167 7.23 -7.65 -3.59
N ALA A 168 7.21 -8.74 -2.83
CA ALA A 168 8.27 -9.07 -1.89
C ALA A 168 9.62 -9.34 -2.60
N PHE A 169 9.59 -10.05 -3.73
CA PHE A 169 10.81 -10.23 -4.55
C PHE A 169 11.34 -8.89 -5.09
N GLY A 170 10.45 -7.98 -5.49
CA GLY A 170 10.82 -6.63 -5.93
C GLY A 170 11.53 -5.84 -4.85
N LEU A 171 11.01 -5.82 -3.61
CA LEU A 171 11.62 -5.15 -2.47
C LEU A 171 13.01 -5.73 -2.15
N VAL A 172 13.10 -7.05 -2.01
CA VAL A 172 14.36 -7.72 -1.72
C VAL A 172 15.40 -7.46 -2.82
N GLY A 173 14.98 -7.52 -4.09
CA GLY A 173 15.83 -7.21 -5.23
C GLY A 173 16.35 -5.77 -5.20
N ALA A 174 15.50 -4.80 -4.89
CA ALA A 174 15.89 -3.40 -4.75
C ALA A 174 16.92 -3.20 -3.63
N LEU A 175 16.68 -3.79 -2.46
CA LEU A 175 17.60 -3.71 -1.33
C LEU A 175 18.96 -4.36 -1.64
N ILE A 176 18.98 -5.52 -2.28
CA ILE A 176 20.22 -6.20 -2.69
C ILE A 176 21.04 -5.34 -3.65
N VAL A 177 20.41 -4.75 -4.66
CA VAL A 177 21.12 -3.92 -5.65
C VAL A 177 21.63 -2.63 -5.02
N VAL A 178 20.80 -1.95 -4.23
CA VAL A 178 21.19 -0.70 -3.54
C VAL A 178 22.31 -0.98 -2.54
N LEU A 179 22.15 -1.98 -1.67
CA LEU A 179 23.16 -2.31 -0.67
C LEU A 179 24.45 -2.83 -1.32
N GLY A 180 24.33 -3.68 -2.35
CA GLY A 180 25.49 -4.19 -3.10
C GLY A 180 26.27 -3.08 -3.78
N ALA A 181 25.61 -2.11 -4.40
CA ALA A 181 26.27 -0.96 -5.00
C ALA A 181 26.95 -0.07 -3.93
N ARG A 182 26.29 0.18 -2.79
CA ARG A 182 26.87 0.94 -1.66
C ARG A 182 28.11 0.28 -1.09
N THR A 183 28.05 -1.01 -0.83
CA THR A 183 29.18 -1.76 -0.26
C THR A 183 30.36 -1.90 -1.22
N ALA A 184 30.08 -2.06 -2.52
CA ALA A 184 31.11 -2.20 -3.53
C ALA A 184 31.86 -0.90 -3.84
N MET A 185 31.15 0.25 -3.79
CA MET A 185 31.72 1.56 -4.17
C MET A 185 32.12 2.42 -2.97
N GLY A 186 31.60 2.16 -1.78
CA GLY A 186 31.68 3.05 -0.62
C GLY A 186 30.67 4.20 -0.67
N GLU A 187 30.38 4.80 0.48
CA GLU A 187 29.29 5.80 0.63
C GLU A 187 29.52 7.05 -0.23
N ASP A 188 30.75 7.57 -0.28
CA ASP A 188 31.04 8.80 -1.03
C ASP A 188 30.87 8.62 -2.55
N ALA A 189 31.41 7.53 -3.10
CA ALA A 189 31.27 7.22 -4.53
C ALA A 189 29.82 6.84 -4.87
N PHE A 190 29.13 6.16 -3.97
CA PHE A 190 27.71 5.86 -4.14
C PHE A 190 26.88 7.14 -4.14
N PHE A 191 27.09 8.07 -3.21
CA PHE A 191 26.43 9.36 -3.20
C PHE A 191 26.77 10.19 -4.45
N ALA A 192 28.03 10.21 -4.88
CA ALA A 192 28.45 10.98 -6.05
C ALA A 192 27.77 10.51 -7.33
N TRP A 193 27.81 9.22 -7.64
CA TRP A 193 27.33 8.65 -8.90
C TRP A 193 26.59 7.32 -8.76
N GLY A 194 26.98 6.47 -7.81
CA GLY A 194 26.53 5.09 -7.69
C GLY A 194 25.02 4.92 -7.48
N TRP A 195 24.33 5.93 -6.97
CA TRP A 195 22.87 5.94 -6.82
C TRP A 195 22.12 5.74 -8.15
N ARG A 196 22.77 5.97 -9.29
CA ARG A 196 22.21 5.74 -10.63
C ARG A 196 22.16 4.25 -11.00
N ILE A 197 23.06 3.44 -10.43
CA ILE A 197 23.18 2.01 -10.78
C ILE A 197 21.87 1.25 -10.63
N PRO A 198 21.12 1.35 -9.51
CA PRO A 198 19.84 0.67 -9.37
C PRO A 198 18.81 1.06 -10.44
N PHE A 199 18.78 2.33 -10.86
CA PHE A 199 17.89 2.80 -11.93
C PHE A 199 18.31 2.33 -13.32
N LEU A 200 19.60 2.33 -13.60
CA LEU A 200 20.14 1.84 -14.88
C LEU A 200 19.98 0.32 -15.00
N ALA A 201 20.08 -0.41 -13.89
CA ALA A 201 19.84 -1.86 -13.86
C ALA A 201 18.40 -2.23 -14.24
N SER A 202 17.43 -1.33 -14.03
CA SER A 202 16.05 -1.55 -14.43
C SER A 202 15.90 -1.79 -15.94
N ALA A 203 16.77 -1.24 -16.77
CA ALA A 203 16.76 -1.48 -18.22
C ALA A 203 16.87 -2.98 -18.55
N ILE A 204 17.69 -3.73 -17.79
CA ILE A 204 17.83 -5.17 -17.96
C ILE A 204 16.54 -5.88 -17.57
N LEU A 205 15.95 -5.48 -16.42
CA LEU A 205 14.70 -6.05 -15.91
C LEU A 205 13.53 -5.81 -16.89
N VAL A 206 13.46 -4.60 -17.43
CA VAL A 206 12.47 -4.23 -18.46
C VAL A 206 12.65 -5.04 -19.74
N ALA A 207 13.88 -5.20 -20.23
CA ALA A 207 14.15 -6.01 -21.42
C ALA A 207 13.70 -7.47 -21.22
N ILE A 208 13.97 -8.05 -20.04
CA ILE A 208 13.52 -9.39 -19.66
C ILE A 208 11.99 -9.45 -19.59
N SER A 209 11.35 -8.45 -18.97
CA SER A 209 9.90 -8.38 -18.85
C SER A 209 9.21 -8.29 -20.21
N ILE A 210 9.70 -7.42 -21.10
CA ILE A 210 9.19 -7.31 -22.48
C ILE A 210 9.33 -8.65 -23.20
N TRP A 211 10.51 -9.27 -23.12
CA TRP A 211 10.76 -10.56 -23.76
C TRP A 211 9.80 -11.66 -23.27
N MET A 212 9.54 -11.75 -21.95
CA MET A 212 8.58 -12.71 -21.42
C MET A 212 7.16 -12.43 -21.91
N ARG A 213 6.71 -11.17 -21.89
CA ARG A 213 5.35 -10.78 -22.28
C ARG A 213 5.07 -10.92 -23.78
N LEU A 214 6.06 -10.70 -24.62
CA LEU A 214 5.90 -10.96 -26.05
C LEU A 214 5.56 -12.41 -26.37
N ARG A 215 5.95 -13.36 -25.50
CA ARG A 215 5.66 -14.80 -25.63
C ARG A 215 4.29 -15.22 -25.11
N LEU A 216 3.62 -14.37 -24.31
CA LEU A 216 2.27 -14.64 -23.83
C LEU A 216 1.25 -14.52 -24.95
N ASN A 217 0.21 -15.34 -24.91
CA ASN A 217 -0.97 -15.17 -25.76
C ASN A 217 -1.92 -14.15 -25.14
N GLU A 218 -2.95 -13.72 -25.87
CA GLU A 218 -4.03 -12.93 -25.30
C GLU A 218 -4.89 -13.77 -24.36
N SER A 219 -5.70 -13.14 -23.48
CA SER A 219 -6.52 -13.89 -22.55
C SER A 219 -7.65 -14.64 -23.26
N PRO A 220 -7.97 -15.88 -22.82
CA PRO A 220 -9.04 -16.67 -23.43
C PRO A 220 -10.40 -15.95 -23.37
N GLU A 221 -10.69 -15.26 -22.28
CA GLU A 221 -11.96 -14.54 -22.11
C GLU A 221 -12.06 -13.34 -23.06
N PHE A 222 -10.96 -12.58 -23.23
CA PHE A 222 -10.93 -11.49 -24.21
C PHE A 222 -11.12 -12.01 -25.66
N GLU A 223 -10.50 -13.14 -26.01
CA GLU A 223 -10.67 -13.75 -27.35
C GLU A 223 -12.14 -14.21 -27.56
N LYS A 224 -12.78 -14.78 -26.55
CA LYS A 224 -14.22 -15.15 -26.60
C LYS A 224 -15.10 -13.91 -26.80
N MET A 225 -14.91 -12.87 -26.00
CA MET A 225 -15.68 -11.60 -26.13
C MET A 225 -15.48 -10.96 -27.51
N LYS A 226 -14.26 -11.00 -28.02
CA LYS A 226 -13.93 -10.49 -29.36
C LYS A 226 -14.63 -11.30 -30.46
N ALA A 227 -14.64 -12.60 -30.35
CA ALA A 227 -15.31 -13.49 -31.31
C ALA A 227 -16.84 -13.32 -31.27
N ALA A 228 -17.42 -13.13 -30.08
CA ALA A 228 -18.84 -12.87 -29.86
C ALA A 228 -19.27 -11.43 -30.23
N GLY A 229 -18.33 -10.50 -30.44
CA GLY A 229 -18.64 -9.09 -30.71
C GLY A 229 -19.20 -8.33 -29.50
N THR A 230 -19.02 -8.85 -28.28
CA THR A 230 -19.54 -8.31 -27.01
C THR A 230 -18.58 -7.35 -26.31
N ILE A 231 -17.51 -6.90 -26.98
CA ILE A 231 -16.58 -5.92 -26.40
C ILE A 231 -17.31 -4.62 -26.11
N SER A 232 -17.24 -4.16 -24.85
CA SER A 232 -17.87 -2.91 -24.43
C SER A 232 -17.36 -1.70 -25.22
N ARG A 233 -18.29 -0.87 -25.67
CA ARG A 233 -18.00 0.38 -26.37
C ARG A 233 -17.79 1.55 -25.40
N ALA A 234 -18.34 1.47 -24.20
CA ALA A 234 -18.32 2.54 -23.20
C ALA A 234 -18.06 2.02 -21.77
N PRO A 235 -16.92 1.36 -21.49
CA PRO A 235 -16.66 0.71 -20.20
C PRO A 235 -16.78 1.66 -19.00
N TYR A 236 -16.41 2.94 -19.16
CA TYR A 236 -16.55 3.91 -18.06
C TYR A 236 -18.03 4.21 -17.73
N ALA A 237 -18.88 4.32 -18.75
CA ALA A 237 -20.30 4.54 -18.51
C ALA A 237 -20.94 3.33 -17.83
N GLU A 238 -20.56 2.14 -18.22
CA GLU A 238 -21.05 0.89 -17.62
C GLU A 238 -20.63 0.75 -16.15
N VAL A 239 -19.39 1.12 -15.81
CA VAL A 239 -18.88 1.00 -14.44
C VAL A 239 -19.36 2.14 -13.55
N PHE A 240 -19.29 3.41 -14.01
CA PHE A 240 -19.51 4.57 -13.14
C PHE A 240 -20.90 5.19 -13.22
N LEU A 241 -21.65 5.00 -14.29
CA LEU A 241 -23.00 5.55 -14.43
C LEU A 241 -24.10 4.57 -14.05
N LYS A 242 -23.86 3.26 -14.07
CA LYS A 242 -24.79 2.28 -13.53
C LYS A 242 -24.55 2.13 -12.03
N TRP A 243 -25.56 2.45 -11.20
CA TRP A 243 -25.43 2.46 -9.73
C TRP A 243 -25.04 1.09 -9.17
N GLU A 244 -25.54 0.00 -9.74
CA GLU A 244 -25.23 -1.37 -9.32
C GLU A 244 -23.71 -1.65 -9.40
N ASN A 245 -23.08 -1.31 -10.50
CA ASN A 245 -21.64 -1.47 -10.69
C ASN A 245 -20.85 -0.50 -9.80
N MET A 246 -21.30 0.75 -9.70
CA MET A 246 -20.67 1.74 -8.83
C MET A 246 -20.71 1.31 -7.35
N LYS A 247 -21.82 0.78 -6.88
CA LYS A 247 -21.98 0.23 -5.53
C LYS A 247 -20.94 -0.85 -5.24
N LEU A 248 -20.73 -1.80 -6.17
CA LEU A 248 -19.70 -2.85 -6.02
C LEU A 248 -18.28 -2.27 -5.97
N VAL A 249 -17.97 -1.30 -6.82
CA VAL A 249 -16.67 -0.59 -6.77
C VAL A 249 -16.48 0.10 -5.43
N LEU A 250 -17.50 0.80 -4.91
CA LEU A 250 -17.42 1.46 -3.60
C LEU A 250 -17.25 0.45 -2.45
N VAL A 251 -18.00 -0.65 -2.48
CA VAL A 251 -17.85 -1.73 -1.50
C VAL A 251 -16.43 -2.32 -1.56
N ALA A 252 -15.89 -2.60 -2.75
CA ALA A 252 -14.54 -3.11 -2.91
C ALA A 252 -13.48 -2.12 -2.37
N ILE A 253 -13.64 -0.82 -2.64
CA ILE A 253 -12.73 0.21 -2.13
C ILE A 253 -12.76 0.26 -0.60
N VAL A 254 -13.95 0.35 -0.01
CA VAL A 254 -14.11 0.54 1.44
C VAL A 254 -13.74 -0.72 2.22
N SER A 255 -14.20 -1.91 1.77
CA SER A 255 -13.99 -3.14 2.53
C SER A 255 -12.60 -3.76 2.32
N PHE A 256 -12.07 -3.72 1.10
CA PHE A 256 -10.80 -4.40 0.80
C PHE A 256 -9.63 -3.44 0.68
N LEU A 257 -9.70 -2.41 -0.17
CA LEU A 257 -8.55 -1.58 -0.49
C LEU A 257 -8.12 -0.69 0.68
N MET A 258 -9.09 -0.14 1.46
CA MET A 258 -8.75 0.66 2.64
C MET A 258 -8.11 -0.19 3.74
N ALA A 259 -8.69 -1.35 4.06
CA ALA A 259 -8.12 -2.26 5.06
C ALA A 259 -6.73 -2.75 4.62
N GLN A 260 -6.58 -3.12 3.36
CA GLN A 260 -5.32 -3.52 2.77
C GLN A 260 -4.27 -2.42 2.91
N GLY A 261 -4.56 -1.24 2.40
CA GLY A 261 -3.62 -0.13 2.44
C GLY A 261 -3.13 0.16 3.86
N ALA A 262 -4.07 0.27 4.82
CA ALA A 262 -3.73 0.53 6.22
C ALA A 262 -2.82 -0.55 6.82
N ILE A 263 -3.18 -1.83 6.65
CA ILE A 263 -2.41 -2.94 7.22
C ILE A 263 -1.02 -3.05 6.58
N TRP A 264 -0.93 -3.00 5.25
CA TRP A 264 0.36 -3.14 4.55
C TRP A 264 1.35 -2.04 4.93
N TRP A 265 0.89 -0.77 4.87
CA TRP A 265 1.73 0.36 5.23
C TRP A 265 2.14 0.34 6.71
N CYS A 266 1.27 -0.13 7.59
CA CYS A 266 1.60 -0.31 9.00
C CYS A 266 2.68 -1.38 9.19
N VAL A 267 2.49 -2.56 8.60
CA VAL A 267 3.39 -3.71 8.77
C VAL A 267 4.79 -3.44 8.20
N PHE A 268 4.90 -2.85 7.02
CA PHE A 268 6.19 -2.70 6.36
C PHE A 268 6.79 -1.29 6.55
N SER A 269 6.04 -0.23 6.25
CA SER A 269 6.62 1.11 6.26
C SER A 269 6.61 1.76 7.64
N TYR A 270 5.48 1.70 8.37
CA TYR A 270 5.44 2.31 9.70
C TYR A 270 6.32 1.58 10.70
N THR A 271 6.37 0.25 10.65
CA THR A 271 7.26 -0.55 11.52
C THR A 271 8.72 -0.18 11.29
N GLN A 272 9.16 0.03 10.05
CA GLN A 272 10.52 0.51 9.77
C GLN A 272 10.78 1.88 10.41
N ILE A 273 9.86 2.84 10.20
CA ILE A 273 9.95 4.18 10.81
C ILE A 273 9.98 4.07 12.35
N PHE A 274 9.16 3.20 12.92
CA PHE A 274 9.13 2.96 14.35
C PHE A 274 10.47 2.46 14.89
N LEU A 275 11.04 1.45 14.26
CA LEU A 275 12.35 0.90 14.65
C LEU A 275 13.47 1.93 14.52
N GLU A 276 13.52 2.68 13.41
CA GLU A 276 14.60 3.64 13.16
C GLU A 276 14.46 4.93 13.99
N ARG A 277 13.26 5.53 14.05
CA ARG A 277 13.06 6.82 14.70
C ARG A 277 12.78 6.75 16.18
N PHE A 278 11.91 5.82 16.61
CA PHE A 278 11.50 5.73 18.01
C PHE A 278 12.41 4.79 18.81
N MET A 279 12.74 3.64 18.24
CA MET A 279 13.61 2.68 18.90
C MET A 279 15.10 2.92 18.63
N LYS A 280 15.44 3.89 17.76
CA LYS A 280 16.80 4.28 17.41
C LYS A 280 17.67 3.13 16.85
N LEU A 281 17.02 2.14 16.22
CA LEU A 281 17.72 1.03 15.59
C LEU A 281 18.55 1.54 14.39
N PRO A 282 19.79 1.07 14.20
CA PRO A 282 20.54 1.39 13.00
C PRO A 282 19.77 0.95 11.74
N GLY A 283 19.73 1.80 10.71
CA GLY A 283 18.99 1.53 9.49
C GLY A 283 19.38 0.23 8.79
N VAL A 284 20.64 -0.22 8.94
CA VAL A 284 21.10 -1.53 8.42
C VAL A 284 20.30 -2.68 9.07
N TRP A 285 20.13 -2.65 10.39
CA TRP A 285 19.36 -3.68 11.12
C TRP A 285 17.89 -3.60 10.82
N ALA A 286 17.31 -2.40 10.82
CA ALA A 286 15.89 -2.22 10.46
C ALA A 286 15.61 -2.79 9.07
N ASN A 287 16.48 -2.53 8.09
CA ASN A 287 16.37 -3.08 6.74
C ASN A 287 16.55 -4.60 6.69
N LEU A 288 17.47 -5.18 7.46
CA LEU A 288 17.65 -6.63 7.54
C LEU A 288 16.44 -7.33 8.14
N PHE A 289 15.86 -6.78 9.21
CA PHE A 289 14.63 -7.33 9.80
C PHE A 289 13.45 -7.21 8.82
N LEU A 290 13.31 -6.07 8.15
CA LEU A 290 12.28 -5.87 7.12
C LEU A 290 12.46 -6.84 5.96
N MET A 291 13.68 -7.08 5.52
CA MET A 291 13.98 -8.06 4.46
C MET A 291 13.64 -9.48 4.91
N GLY A 292 13.98 -9.86 6.14
CA GLY A 292 13.60 -11.17 6.73
C GLY A 292 12.09 -11.35 6.81
N ALA A 293 11.36 -10.33 7.29
CA ALA A 293 9.90 -10.32 7.33
C ALA A 293 9.27 -10.45 5.94
N THR A 294 9.83 -9.73 4.98
CA THR A 294 9.39 -9.76 3.57
C THR A 294 9.63 -11.14 2.94
N LEU A 295 10.77 -11.77 3.18
CA LEU A 295 11.03 -13.13 2.71
C LEU A 295 10.06 -14.14 3.34
N LEU A 296 9.74 -13.98 4.63
CA LEU A 296 8.75 -14.81 5.32
C LEU A 296 7.35 -14.64 4.72
N SER A 297 6.99 -13.45 4.22
CA SER A 297 5.67 -13.20 3.64
C SER A 297 5.43 -13.98 2.34
N ILE A 298 6.47 -14.32 1.57
CA ILE A 298 6.34 -15.00 0.28
C ILE A 298 5.58 -16.33 0.38
N PRO A 299 6.03 -17.32 1.18
CA PRO A 299 5.30 -18.57 1.32
C PRO A 299 3.92 -18.38 1.97
N LEU A 300 3.78 -17.39 2.86
CA LEU A 300 2.51 -17.12 3.54
C LEU A 300 1.45 -16.58 2.58
N TYR A 301 1.80 -15.70 1.63
CA TYR A 301 0.85 -15.25 0.60
C TYR A 301 0.28 -16.43 -0.18
N VAL A 302 1.15 -17.33 -0.65
CA VAL A 302 0.75 -18.51 -1.41
C VAL A 302 -0.07 -19.47 -0.55
N PHE A 303 0.31 -19.67 0.71
CA PHE A 303 -0.42 -20.52 1.64
C PHE A 303 -1.86 -20.00 1.88
N PHE A 304 -2.03 -18.72 2.18
CA PHE A 304 -3.36 -18.16 2.41
C PHE A 304 -4.19 -18.05 1.12
N GLY A 305 -3.54 -17.84 -0.04
CA GLY A 305 -4.20 -17.96 -1.33
C GLY A 305 -4.76 -19.36 -1.56
N TRP A 306 -3.95 -20.39 -1.34
CA TRP A 306 -4.37 -21.80 -1.41
C TRP A 306 -5.45 -22.15 -0.36
N LEU A 307 -5.30 -21.67 0.87
CA LEU A 307 -6.29 -21.91 1.92
C LEU A 307 -7.65 -21.33 1.51
N SER A 308 -7.66 -20.14 0.91
CA SER A 308 -8.88 -19.48 0.45
C SER A 308 -9.58 -20.22 -0.69
N ASP A 309 -8.84 -20.99 -1.51
CA ASP A 309 -9.43 -21.86 -2.51
C ASP A 309 -10.22 -23.02 -1.88
N ARG A 310 -9.87 -23.44 -0.65
CA ARG A 310 -10.49 -24.56 0.07
C ARG A 310 -11.65 -24.18 0.97
N ILE A 311 -11.50 -23.10 1.75
CA ILE A 311 -12.50 -22.71 2.76
C ILE A 311 -13.30 -21.46 2.38
N GLY A 312 -13.04 -20.93 1.16
CA GLY A 312 -13.67 -19.71 0.66
C GLY A 312 -12.86 -18.45 0.94
N ARG A 313 -13.11 -17.39 0.17
CA ARG A 313 -12.38 -16.10 0.24
C ARG A 313 -12.69 -15.33 1.52
N LYS A 314 -14.00 -15.15 1.79
CA LYS A 314 -14.53 -14.33 2.88
C LYS A 314 -13.98 -14.73 4.27
N PRO A 315 -13.98 -16.01 4.69
CA PRO A 315 -13.44 -16.41 5.99
C PRO A 315 -11.95 -16.06 6.15
N VAL A 316 -11.14 -16.26 5.10
CA VAL A 316 -9.70 -15.99 5.14
C VAL A 316 -9.41 -14.49 5.20
N LEU A 317 -10.15 -13.67 4.44
CA LEU A 317 -10.05 -12.21 4.48
C LEU A 317 -10.41 -11.65 5.87
N ILE A 318 -11.52 -12.10 6.44
CA ILE A 318 -11.94 -11.71 7.80
C ILE A 318 -10.89 -12.14 8.82
N LEU A 319 -10.39 -13.37 8.73
CA LEU A 319 -9.31 -13.87 9.59
C LEU A 319 -8.08 -12.96 9.52
N GLY A 320 -7.66 -12.55 8.31
CA GLY A 320 -6.53 -11.66 8.11
C GLY A 320 -6.73 -10.29 8.77
N MET A 321 -7.92 -9.69 8.63
CA MET A 321 -8.25 -8.42 9.30
C MET A 321 -8.23 -8.54 10.82
N VAL A 322 -8.88 -9.56 11.37
CA VAL A 322 -8.94 -9.81 12.82
C VAL A 322 -7.55 -10.08 13.40
N LEU A 323 -6.77 -10.94 12.74
CA LEU A 323 -5.39 -11.23 13.17
C LEU A 323 -4.53 -9.98 13.14
N SER A 324 -4.64 -9.14 12.11
CA SER A 324 -3.87 -7.90 12.00
C SER A 324 -4.19 -6.93 13.15
N VAL A 325 -5.46 -6.77 13.51
CA VAL A 325 -5.88 -5.90 14.64
C VAL A 325 -5.34 -6.46 15.98
N ILE A 326 -5.52 -7.76 16.23
CA ILE A 326 -5.06 -8.39 17.48
C ILE A 326 -3.53 -8.38 17.56
N ALA A 327 -2.83 -8.60 16.44
CA ALA A 327 -1.39 -8.68 16.38
C ALA A 327 -0.67 -7.35 16.63
N MET A 328 -1.33 -6.22 16.39
CA MET A 328 -0.70 -4.90 16.41
C MET A 328 -0.01 -4.60 17.74
N PHE A 329 -0.74 -4.69 18.86
CA PHE A 329 -0.18 -4.36 20.17
C PHE A 329 0.90 -5.35 20.65
N PRO A 330 0.74 -6.68 20.55
CA PRO A 330 1.80 -7.62 20.89
C PRO A 330 3.06 -7.45 20.05
N ALA A 331 2.91 -7.17 18.75
CA ALA A 331 4.05 -6.98 17.86
C ALA A 331 4.87 -5.73 18.22
N PHE A 332 4.20 -4.58 18.45
CA PHE A 332 4.90 -3.37 18.84
C PHE A 332 5.52 -3.46 20.23
N LYS A 333 4.93 -4.22 21.16
CA LYS A 333 5.58 -4.58 22.44
C LYS A 333 6.85 -5.41 22.21
N ALA A 334 6.79 -6.40 21.31
CA ALA A 334 7.96 -7.20 20.95
C ALA A 334 9.06 -6.36 20.30
N PHE A 335 8.71 -5.40 19.43
CA PHE A 335 9.67 -4.45 18.86
C PHE A 335 10.33 -3.59 19.94
N SER A 336 9.56 -3.04 20.87
CA SER A 336 10.11 -2.23 21.97
C SER A 336 11.03 -3.05 22.87
N ALA A 337 10.60 -4.25 23.27
CA ALA A 337 11.40 -5.15 24.10
C ALA A 337 12.69 -5.61 23.40
N GLY A 338 12.58 -5.94 22.10
CA GLY A 338 13.71 -6.40 21.32
C GLY A 338 14.70 -5.31 20.92
N SER A 339 14.29 -4.04 20.94
CA SER A 339 15.16 -2.91 20.58
C SER A 339 15.84 -2.27 21.77
N ASN A 340 15.17 -2.20 22.92
CA ASN A 340 15.68 -1.58 24.13
C ASN A 340 14.96 -2.12 25.38
N GLN A 341 15.50 -3.17 25.94
CA GLN A 341 14.92 -3.85 27.11
C GLN A 341 14.96 -2.96 28.35
N GLU A 342 16.05 -2.21 28.58
CA GLU A 342 16.19 -1.32 29.73
C GLU A 342 15.10 -0.22 29.74
N LEU A 343 14.82 0.34 28.56
CA LEU A 343 13.74 1.34 28.40
C LEU A 343 12.38 0.73 28.70
N LEU A 344 12.12 -0.49 28.26
CA LEU A 344 10.85 -1.18 28.53
C LEU A 344 10.68 -1.43 30.03
N GLU A 345 11.71 -1.91 30.71
CA GLU A 345 11.70 -2.14 32.15
C GLU A 345 11.48 -0.85 32.94
N ALA A 346 12.15 0.25 32.54
CA ALA A 346 11.93 1.57 33.13
C ALA A 346 10.48 2.07 32.93
N GLN A 347 9.90 1.89 31.76
CA GLN A 347 8.51 2.27 31.48
C GLN A 347 7.50 1.47 32.30
N ILE A 348 7.78 0.21 32.59
CA ILE A 348 6.94 -0.64 33.45
C ILE A 348 7.08 -0.22 34.92
N ALA A 349 8.30 0.06 35.38
CA ALA A 349 8.57 0.44 36.77
C ALA A 349 8.08 1.85 37.12
N ALA A 350 8.19 2.78 36.20
CA ALA A 350 7.83 4.20 36.39
C ALA A 350 7.05 4.74 35.18
N PRO A 351 5.76 4.40 35.01
CA PRO A 351 4.96 4.85 33.87
C PRO A 351 4.85 6.37 33.83
N VAL A 352 4.84 6.93 32.61
CA VAL A 352 4.73 8.36 32.36
C VAL A 352 3.30 8.72 32.02
N GLU A 353 2.75 9.73 32.73
CA GLU A 353 1.41 10.26 32.48
C GLU A 353 1.49 11.78 32.29
N ILE A 354 0.75 12.29 31.33
CA ILE A 354 0.56 13.73 31.13
C ILE A 354 -0.86 14.06 31.59
N HIS A 355 -0.98 14.85 32.66
CA HIS A 355 -2.26 15.35 33.12
C HIS A 355 -2.42 16.78 32.59
N ALA A 356 -3.41 17.00 31.74
CA ALA A 356 -3.64 18.30 31.10
C ALA A 356 -5.11 18.50 30.77
N ASP A 357 -5.50 19.77 30.60
CA ASP A 357 -6.81 20.12 30.03
C ASP A 357 -6.94 19.49 28.64
N PRO A 358 -8.01 18.71 28.37
CA PRO A 358 -8.23 18.12 27.04
C PRO A 358 -8.17 19.11 25.89
N GLY A 359 -8.55 20.38 26.11
CA GLY A 359 -8.47 21.45 25.12
C GLY A 359 -7.05 21.90 24.80
N SER A 360 -6.07 21.67 25.70
CA SER A 360 -4.67 22.05 25.51
C SER A 360 -3.83 20.99 24.76
N CYS A 361 -4.35 19.77 24.62
CA CYS A 361 -3.70 18.68 23.91
C CYS A 361 -4.26 18.56 22.49
N THR A 362 -3.61 19.19 21.52
CA THR A 362 -4.07 19.18 20.12
C THR A 362 -3.73 17.87 19.42
N PHE A 363 -4.44 17.58 18.33
CA PHE A 363 -4.07 16.43 17.48
C PHE A 363 -2.71 16.68 16.83
N GLN A 364 -1.72 15.87 17.19
CA GLN A 364 -0.38 15.97 16.65
C GLN A 364 -0.25 15.11 15.40
N PHE A 365 -0.35 15.76 14.25
CA PHE A 365 0.04 15.17 12.98
C PHE A 365 1.22 15.99 12.45
N ASP A 366 2.43 15.51 12.74
CA ASP A 366 3.67 16.13 12.27
C ASP A 366 4.54 15.07 11.59
N LEU A 367 4.33 14.94 10.29
CA LEU A 367 5.03 13.96 9.45
C LEU A 367 6.55 14.24 9.38
N LEU A 368 6.97 15.46 9.64
CA LEU A 368 8.32 15.96 9.38
C LEU A 368 9.08 16.43 10.61
N GLY A 369 8.42 16.54 11.76
CA GLY A 369 9.03 17.07 12.97
C GLY A 369 9.31 18.58 12.91
N GLY A 370 8.62 19.32 12.03
CA GLY A 370 8.80 20.77 11.86
C GLY A 370 7.75 21.64 12.55
N LYS A 371 6.71 21.05 13.10
CA LYS A 371 5.64 21.82 13.76
C LYS A 371 6.13 22.37 15.09
N VAL A 372 5.95 23.65 15.27
CA VAL A 372 6.23 24.32 16.55
C VAL A 372 5.00 24.20 17.44
N TYR A 373 5.17 23.60 18.60
CA TYR A 373 4.11 23.41 19.59
C TYR A 373 4.18 24.50 20.65
N GLU A 374 3.04 25.01 21.08
CA GLU A 374 2.94 26.13 22.04
C GLU A 374 2.40 25.70 23.41
N THR A 375 1.51 24.68 23.44
CA THR A 375 0.94 24.22 24.72
C THR A 375 1.92 23.32 25.46
N ALA A 376 1.91 23.34 26.78
CA ALA A 376 2.73 22.49 27.63
C ALA A 376 2.45 21.00 27.37
N CYS A 377 1.18 20.62 27.13
CA CYS A 377 0.81 19.28 26.76
C CYS A 377 1.49 18.84 25.45
N ASP A 378 1.38 19.63 24.39
CA ASP A 378 1.91 19.27 23.09
C ASP A 378 3.44 19.24 23.05
N ILE A 379 4.12 20.15 23.75
CA ILE A 379 5.59 20.16 23.90
C ILE A 379 6.04 18.90 24.63
N SER A 380 5.38 18.56 25.74
CA SER A 380 5.70 17.35 26.53
C SER A 380 5.50 16.06 25.72
N ARG A 381 4.39 15.97 24.98
CA ARG A 381 4.12 14.86 24.07
C ARG A 381 5.19 14.73 22.97
N ALA A 382 5.54 15.84 22.34
CA ALA A 382 6.56 15.86 21.29
C ALA A 382 7.91 15.39 21.82
N TYR A 383 8.31 15.83 23.02
CA TYR A 383 9.55 15.41 23.65
C TYR A 383 9.56 13.90 23.95
N LEU A 384 8.52 13.40 24.65
CA LEU A 384 8.42 11.98 25.01
C LEU A 384 8.35 11.09 23.77
N THR A 385 7.58 11.49 22.76
CA THR A 385 7.51 10.79 21.47
C THR A 385 8.87 10.71 20.79
N ASN A 386 9.61 11.82 20.73
CA ASN A 386 10.95 11.87 20.14
C ASN A 386 11.99 11.06 20.95
N ALA A 387 11.79 10.95 22.26
CA ALA A 387 12.61 10.12 23.14
C ALA A 387 12.25 8.63 23.09
N GLY A 388 11.18 8.23 22.37
CA GLY A 388 10.69 6.86 22.29
C GLY A 388 10.03 6.36 23.58
N ILE A 389 9.60 7.28 24.45
CA ILE A 389 9.00 6.95 25.74
C ILE A 389 7.49 6.90 25.61
N GLY A 390 6.90 5.77 26.00
CA GLY A 390 5.45 5.59 26.08
C GLY A 390 4.85 6.44 27.20
N PHE A 391 3.71 7.08 26.94
CA PHE A 391 2.98 7.86 27.93
C PHE A 391 1.47 7.72 27.76
N THR A 392 0.72 8.05 28.81
CA THR A 392 -0.73 8.16 28.77
C THR A 392 -1.15 9.60 29.05
N ILE A 393 -2.23 10.06 28.40
CA ILE A 393 -2.81 11.38 28.68
C ILE A 393 -4.02 11.17 29.57
N LYS A 394 -4.03 11.84 30.71
CA LYS A 394 -5.17 11.87 31.62
C LYS A 394 -5.80 13.27 31.63
N PRO A 395 -7.12 13.36 31.55
CA PRO A 395 -7.79 14.67 31.61
C PRO A 395 -7.60 15.29 32.99
N ALA A 396 -7.25 16.57 33.02
CA ALA A 396 -7.27 17.44 34.18
C ALA A 396 -8.42 18.46 34.05
N ASP A 397 -8.66 19.22 35.10
CA ASP A 397 -9.69 20.28 35.10
C ASP A 397 -9.44 21.32 34.00
N ALA A 398 -10.53 21.88 33.47
CA ALA A 398 -10.44 22.88 32.41
C ALA A 398 -9.63 24.11 32.90
N GLY A 399 -8.61 24.47 32.11
CA GLY A 399 -7.69 25.56 32.44
C GLY A 399 -6.60 25.21 33.47
N ALA A 400 -6.49 23.96 33.91
CA ALA A 400 -5.40 23.52 34.76
C ALA A 400 -4.06 23.49 33.96
N SER A 401 -2.99 23.93 34.64
CA SER A 401 -1.63 23.81 34.08
C SER A 401 -1.26 22.34 33.90
N ALA A 402 -0.61 22.04 32.78
CA ALA A 402 -0.18 20.66 32.52
C ALA A 402 0.86 20.19 33.54
N THR A 403 0.76 18.90 33.92
CA THR A 403 1.74 18.25 34.79
C THR A 403 2.18 16.92 34.15
N VAL A 404 3.46 16.61 34.27
CA VAL A 404 4.02 15.32 33.84
C VAL A 404 4.28 14.49 35.10
N HIS A 405 3.70 13.29 35.13
CA HIS A 405 3.88 12.37 36.24
C HIS A 405 4.81 11.23 35.77
N VAL A 406 5.85 10.95 36.54
CA VAL A 406 6.81 9.87 36.25
C VAL A 406 6.93 8.99 37.47
N GLY A 407 6.44 7.75 37.42
CA GLY A 407 6.48 6.82 38.54
C GLY A 407 5.79 7.35 39.82
N GLY A 408 4.76 8.19 39.65
CA GLY A 408 4.03 8.81 40.76
C GLY A 408 4.58 10.15 41.25
N ALA A 409 5.78 10.58 40.84
CA ALA A 409 6.29 11.93 41.11
C ALA A 409 5.69 12.94 40.11
N ILE A 410 5.30 14.12 40.61
CA ILE A 410 4.58 15.14 39.85
C ILE A 410 5.52 16.28 39.49
N TYR A 411 5.61 16.61 38.21
CA TYR A 411 6.44 17.69 37.68
C TYR A 411 5.54 18.71 36.97
N PRO A 412 5.38 19.93 37.51
CA PRO A 412 4.62 20.97 36.86
C PRO A 412 5.35 21.45 35.60
N VAL A 413 4.60 21.69 34.53
CA VAL A 413 5.14 22.11 33.22
C VAL A 413 4.53 23.44 32.85
N PRO A 414 5.36 24.49 32.65
CA PRO A 414 4.85 25.82 32.37
C PRO A 414 4.32 25.96 30.94
N GLU A 415 3.22 26.72 30.76
CA GLU A 415 2.63 26.97 29.44
C GLU A 415 3.51 27.83 28.53
N GLY A 416 3.43 27.57 27.22
CA GLY A 416 4.12 28.35 26.19
C GLY A 416 3.17 29.14 25.28
N VAL A 417 1.86 29.07 25.52
CA VAL A 417 0.85 29.75 24.70
C VAL A 417 1.06 31.26 24.73
N GLY A 418 1.02 31.89 23.56
CA GLY A 418 1.24 33.31 23.38
C GLY A 418 2.69 33.79 23.43
N LEU A 419 3.65 32.83 23.58
CA LEU A 419 5.06 33.12 23.44
C LEU A 419 5.48 32.92 21.97
N GLY A 420 6.21 33.90 21.42
CA GLY A 420 6.72 33.79 20.04
C GLY A 420 8.25 33.73 19.98
N GLY A 421 8.78 33.20 18.85
CA GLY A 421 10.20 33.26 18.53
C GLY A 421 11.10 32.61 19.59
N ASP A 422 12.09 33.38 20.07
CA ASP A 422 13.11 32.86 20.99
C ASP A 422 12.57 32.61 22.41
N ARG A 423 11.49 33.27 22.81
CA ARG A 423 10.83 33.03 24.12
C ARG A 423 10.15 31.66 24.15
N LEU A 424 9.51 31.24 23.05
CA LEU A 424 8.90 29.92 22.94
C LEU A 424 9.98 28.85 22.89
N LYS A 425 11.09 29.07 22.18
CA LYS A 425 12.23 28.13 22.16
C LYS A 425 12.82 27.95 23.57
N ALA A 426 12.99 29.05 24.33
CA ALA A 426 13.48 28.97 25.72
C ALA A 426 12.51 28.17 26.60
N ARG A 427 11.18 28.41 26.46
CA ARG A 427 10.15 27.65 27.18
C ARG A 427 10.16 26.16 26.82
N THR A 428 10.25 25.83 25.56
CA THR A 428 10.37 24.45 25.09
C THR A 428 11.61 23.77 25.67
N SER A 429 12.73 24.47 25.71
CA SER A 429 13.97 23.96 26.32
C SER A 429 13.82 23.72 27.82
N GLU A 430 13.15 24.61 28.54
CA GLU A 430 12.85 24.48 29.98
C GLU A 430 11.98 23.23 30.25
N ILE A 431 10.89 23.06 29.48
CA ILE A 431 9.99 21.91 29.59
C ILE A 431 10.76 20.62 29.34
N ASN A 432 11.54 20.57 28.25
CA ASN A 432 12.33 19.40 27.89
C ASN A 432 13.37 19.07 28.96
N ALA A 433 14.00 20.06 29.56
CA ALA A 433 14.96 19.87 30.65
C ALA A 433 14.28 19.31 31.91
N THR A 434 13.09 19.81 32.27
CA THR A 434 12.30 19.34 33.40
C THR A 434 11.92 17.86 33.22
N ILE A 435 11.38 17.49 32.06
CA ILE A 435 11.00 16.10 31.75
C ILE A 435 12.24 15.20 31.74
N LYS A 436 13.36 15.65 31.13
CA LYS A 436 14.61 14.91 31.12
C LYS A 436 15.11 14.64 32.54
N ALA A 437 15.09 15.63 33.42
CA ALA A 437 15.51 15.46 34.82
C ALA A 437 14.60 14.48 35.57
N ALA A 438 13.29 14.55 35.34
CA ALA A 438 12.30 13.63 35.90
C ALA A 438 12.58 12.18 35.47
N LEU A 439 12.85 11.97 34.20
CA LEU A 439 13.16 10.63 33.66
C LEU A 439 14.47 10.08 34.23
N VAL A 440 15.52 10.89 34.33
CA VAL A 440 16.79 10.49 34.96
C VAL A 440 16.58 10.10 36.43
N THR A 441 15.77 10.86 37.17
CA THR A 441 15.44 10.55 38.57
C THR A 441 14.68 9.21 38.71
N ALA A 442 13.89 8.86 37.72
CA ALA A 442 13.16 7.60 37.66
C ALA A 442 13.95 6.44 37.00
N ASN A 443 15.27 6.58 36.88
CA ASN A 443 16.19 5.59 36.28
C ASN A 443 15.86 5.21 34.83
N TYR A 444 15.28 6.12 34.06
CA TYR A 444 15.18 5.91 32.62
C TYR A 444 16.56 5.93 31.97
N PRO A 445 16.86 4.99 31.07
CA PRO A 445 18.10 5.02 30.33
C PRO A 445 18.22 6.33 29.53
N PRO A 446 19.42 6.90 29.38
CA PRO A 446 19.61 8.09 28.57
C PRO A 446 19.12 7.84 27.14
N PRO A 447 18.58 8.86 26.44
CA PRO A 447 18.25 8.75 25.03
C PRO A 447 19.48 8.23 24.28
N ILE A 448 19.38 7.04 23.71
CA ILE A 448 20.50 6.41 23.03
C ILE A 448 20.73 7.16 21.72
N PRO A 449 21.93 7.68 21.45
CA PRO A 449 22.30 8.04 20.08
C PRO A 449 22.18 6.77 19.24
N SER A 450 21.70 6.89 17.99
CA SER A 450 21.60 5.73 17.09
C SER A 450 22.87 4.92 17.19
N PRO A 451 22.80 3.62 17.59
CA PRO A 451 23.99 2.81 17.77
C PRO A 451 24.77 2.80 16.45
N GLY A 452 26.01 3.24 16.49
CA GLY A 452 26.85 3.34 15.31
C GLY A 452 27.35 1.97 14.83
N SER A 453 27.19 0.92 15.66
CA SER A 453 27.70 -0.41 15.37
C SER A 453 26.72 -1.53 15.74
N ILE A 454 26.93 -2.69 15.13
CA ILE A 454 26.21 -3.95 15.40
C ILE A 454 26.41 -4.36 16.87
N ALA A 455 27.61 -4.18 17.41
CA ALA A 455 27.94 -4.56 18.78
C ALA A 455 27.18 -3.71 19.81
N GLU A 456 27.03 -2.42 19.56
CA GLU A 456 26.23 -1.52 20.40
C GLU A 456 24.75 -1.91 20.39
N PHE A 457 24.19 -2.27 19.20
CA PHE A 457 22.84 -2.76 19.13
C PHE A 457 22.64 -4.07 19.94
N GLN A 458 23.57 -5.03 19.79
CA GLN A 458 23.48 -6.29 20.55
C GLN A 458 23.58 -6.06 22.06
N GLN A 459 24.39 -5.10 22.49
CA GLN A 459 24.49 -4.73 23.89
C GLN A 459 23.18 -4.14 24.44
N GLN A 460 22.47 -3.33 23.63
CA GLN A 460 21.20 -2.70 24.00
C GLN A 460 19.99 -3.66 23.96
N ALA A 461 19.96 -4.49 22.94
CA ALA A 461 18.87 -5.41 22.66
C ALA A 461 18.92 -6.70 23.51
N GLY A 462 20.07 -6.98 24.14
CA GLY A 462 20.35 -8.23 24.79
C GLY A 462 20.46 -9.41 23.82
N ASP A 463 20.74 -10.59 24.32
CA ASP A 463 21.01 -11.80 23.52
C ASP A 463 19.85 -12.23 22.62
N PHE A 464 18.62 -11.92 23.01
CA PHE A 464 17.38 -12.32 22.33
C PHE A 464 16.62 -11.17 21.65
N GLY A 465 17.16 -9.94 21.67
CA GLY A 465 16.46 -8.78 21.12
C GLY A 465 16.10 -8.93 19.63
N TRP A 466 17.01 -9.45 18.84
CA TRP A 466 16.74 -9.73 17.42
C TRP A 466 15.58 -10.74 17.21
N LEU A 467 15.48 -11.75 18.09
CA LEU A 467 14.42 -12.77 18.03
C LEU A 467 13.05 -12.15 18.35
N GLN A 468 12.99 -11.25 19.34
CA GLN A 468 11.76 -10.53 19.70
C GLN A 468 11.28 -9.62 18.56
N ILE A 469 12.19 -8.92 17.89
CA ILE A 469 11.88 -8.10 16.72
C ILE A 469 11.33 -8.99 15.58
N MET A 470 12.00 -10.10 15.30
CA MET A 470 11.52 -11.04 14.28
C MET A 470 10.18 -11.68 14.63
N LEU A 471 9.94 -11.96 15.92
CA LEU A 471 8.64 -12.44 16.39
C LEU A 471 7.54 -11.40 16.15
N GLY A 472 7.79 -10.14 16.47
CA GLY A 472 6.88 -9.03 16.19
C GLY A 472 6.53 -8.94 14.71
N PHE A 473 7.52 -8.99 13.82
CA PHE A 473 7.28 -9.04 12.38
C PHE A 473 6.49 -10.28 11.96
N THR A 474 6.83 -11.45 12.48
CA THR A 474 6.15 -12.70 12.14
C THR A 474 4.65 -12.61 12.44
N ILE A 475 4.29 -12.12 13.62
CA ILE A 475 2.89 -11.97 14.04
C ILE A 475 2.13 -11.00 13.11
N LEU A 476 2.72 -9.85 12.77
CA LEU A 476 2.12 -8.88 11.87
C LEU A 476 2.00 -9.41 10.44
N VAL A 477 3.04 -10.06 9.93
CA VAL A 477 3.09 -10.59 8.56
C VAL A 477 2.06 -11.70 8.34
N ILE A 478 1.82 -12.56 9.33
CA ILE A 478 0.78 -13.60 9.23
C ILE A 478 -0.59 -12.97 8.98
N GLY A 479 -0.99 -11.95 9.75
CA GLY A 479 -2.26 -11.25 9.57
C GLY A 479 -2.35 -10.56 8.20
N ALA A 480 -1.31 -9.84 7.81
CA ALA A 480 -1.25 -9.19 6.52
C ALA A 480 -1.35 -10.19 5.35
N CYS A 481 -0.62 -11.30 5.40
CA CYS A 481 -0.64 -12.31 4.35
C CYS A 481 -1.99 -13.03 4.25
N ALA A 482 -2.68 -13.25 5.36
CA ALA A 482 -4.03 -13.82 5.37
C ALA A 482 -5.04 -12.90 4.67
N LEU A 483 -4.87 -11.57 4.79
CA LEU A 483 -5.69 -10.61 4.06
C LEU A 483 -5.31 -10.54 2.58
N TYR A 484 -4.01 -10.47 2.27
CA TYR A 484 -3.52 -10.20 0.92
C TYR A 484 -3.55 -11.42 -0.01
N GLY A 485 -3.30 -12.63 0.53
CA GLY A 485 -3.21 -13.84 -0.29
C GLY A 485 -4.43 -14.07 -1.18
N PRO A 486 -5.65 -14.08 -0.63
CA PRO A 486 -6.88 -14.32 -1.40
C PRO A 486 -7.43 -13.08 -2.11
N MET A 487 -6.93 -11.88 -1.84
CA MET A 487 -7.60 -10.64 -2.20
C MET A 487 -7.80 -10.45 -3.71
N ALA A 488 -6.77 -10.74 -4.50
CA ALA A 488 -6.87 -10.59 -5.96
C ALA A 488 -7.94 -11.51 -6.56
N ALA A 489 -8.04 -12.74 -6.07
CA ALA A 489 -9.09 -13.68 -6.48
C ALA A 489 -10.49 -13.20 -6.03
N ALA A 490 -10.61 -12.70 -4.81
CA ALA A 490 -11.87 -12.18 -4.28
C ALA A 490 -12.40 -10.98 -5.09
N LEU A 491 -11.50 -10.08 -5.52
CA LEU A 491 -11.89 -8.93 -6.36
C LEU A 491 -12.36 -9.36 -7.76
N VAL A 492 -11.73 -10.38 -8.35
CA VAL A 492 -12.15 -10.93 -9.64
C VAL A 492 -13.51 -11.62 -9.52
N GLU A 493 -13.73 -12.45 -8.50
CA GLU A 493 -15.01 -13.11 -8.25
C GLU A 493 -16.13 -12.10 -7.98
N LEU A 494 -15.86 -10.99 -7.31
CA LEU A 494 -16.85 -9.91 -7.13
C LEU A 494 -17.23 -9.28 -8.48
N GLY A 495 -16.29 -9.14 -9.40
CA GLY A 495 -16.54 -8.68 -10.77
C GLY A 495 -17.36 -9.67 -11.59
N ASP A 496 -17.08 -10.96 -11.48
CA ASP A 496 -17.82 -12.03 -12.17
C ASP A 496 -19.29 -12.05 -11.71
N LEU A 497 -19.56 -11.96 -10.40
CA LEU A 497 -20.92 -11.90 -9.83
C LEU A 497 -21.72 -10.70 -10.36
N SER A 498 -21.08 -9.55 -10.56
CA SER A 498 -21.75 -8.39 -11.14
C SER A 498 -22.19 -8.61 -12.59
N GLY A 499 -21.36 -9.36 -13.35
CA GLY A 499 -21.67 -9.73 -14.74
C GLY A 499 -22.83 -10.72 -14.85
N GLU A 500 -22.91 -11.70 -13.94
CA GLU A 500 -24.00 -12.68 -13.90
C GLU A 500 -25.35 -12.04 -13.52
N LEU A 501 -25.36 -11.18 -12.49
CA LEU A 501 -26.57 -10.45 -12.08
C LEU A 501 -27.11 -9.56 -13.20
N LEU A 502 -26.25 -8.88 -13.95
CA LEU A 502 -26.65 -8.04 -15.08
C LEU A 502 -27.15 -8.87 -16.28
N ALA A 503 -26.59 -10.05 -16.49
CA ALA A 503 -27.04 -10.95 -17.56
C ALA A 503 -28.41 -11.55 -17.26
N ASP A 504 -28.72 -11.84 -15.99
CA ASP A 504 -30.03 -12.34 -15.56
C ASP A 504 -31.13 -11.25 -15.66
N GLU A 505 -30.83 -9.98 -15.29
CA GLU A 505 -31.75 -8.86 -15.49
C GLU A 505 -32.00 -8.56 -16.97
N ASP A 506 -30.97 -8.57 -17.82
CA ASP A 506 -31.14 -8.39 -19.26
C ASP A 506 -31.89 -9.57 -19.90
N ALA A 507 -31.76 -10.79 -19.37
CA ALA A 507 -32.51 -11.96 -19.81
C ALA A 507 -34.00 -11.89 -19.39
N GLU A 508 -34.30 -11.47 -18.16
CA GLU A 508 -35.71 -11.28 -17.68
C GLU A 508 -36.42 -10.15 -18.43
N VAL A 509 -35.72 -9.03 -18.66
CA VAL A 509 -36.26 -7.93 -19.48
C VAL A 509 -36.41 -8.36 -20.94
N GLY A 510 -35.48 -9.11 -21.49
CA GLY A 510 -35.58 -9.67 -22.84
C GLY A 510 -36.74 -10.64 -22.99
N ASP A 511 -36.97 -11.51 -22.00
CA ASP A 511 -38.11 -12.45 -21.96
C ASP A 511 -39.43 -11.75 -21.69
N ALA A 512 -39.47 -10.66 -20.93
CA ALA A 512 -40.65 -9.84 -20.73
C ALA A 512 -41.03 -9.11 -22.03
N VAL A 513 -40.07 -8.50 -22.71
CA VAL A 513 -40.25 -7.85 -24.01
C VAL A 513 -40.66 -8.85 -25.11
N GLN A 514 -40.07 -10.06 -25.12
CA GLN A 514 -40.50 -11.12 -26.07
C GLN A 514 -41.88 -11.69 -25.75
N ARG A 515 -42.29 -11.78 -24.49
CA ARG A 515 -43.66 -12.16 -24.10
C ARG A 515 -44.66 -11.12 -24.53
N ASP A 516 -44.36 -9.83 -24.36
CA ASP A 516 -45.21 -8.73 -24.85
C ASP A 516 -45.32 -8.69 -26.38
N LEU A 517 -44.19 -8.92 -27.08
CA LEU A 517 -44.20 -9.00 -28.55
C LEU A 517 -44.93 -10.23 -29.10
N ARG A 518 -44.98 -11.35 -28.37
CA ARG A 518 -45.76 -12.55 -28.75
C ARG A 518 -47.24 -12.47 -28.36
N GLY A 519 -47.57 -11.70 -27.28
CA GLY A 519 -48.94 -11.44 -26.88
C GLY A 519 -49.69 -10.39 -27.72
N GLY A 520 -48.96 -9.58 -28.47
CA GLY A 520 -49.46 -8.40 -29.19
C GLY A 520 -50.00 -8.64 -30.60
N HIS A 521 -50.37 -9.87 -30.99
CA HIS A 521 -50.96 -10.13 -32.33
C HIS A 521 -52.48 -10.13 -32.37
N GLU A 522 -53.16 -9.80 -31.28
CA GLU A 522 -54.62 -9.55 -31.33
C GLU A 522 -54.93 -8.25 -30.56
N GLY A 523 -55.01 -7.11 -31.28
CA GLY A 523 -55.60 -5.89 -30.71
C GLY A 523 -54.79 -4.61 -30.87
N LEU A 524 -54.66 -4.12 -32.08
CA LEU A 524 -54.17 -2.78 -32.36
C LEU A 524 -55.26 -1.75 -32.18
N VAL A 525 -55.28 -1.03 -31.05
CA VAL A 525 -55.86 0.33 -30.97
C VAL A 525 -54.92 1.18 -30.10
N ALA A 526 -54.52 2.32 -30.68
CA ALA A 526 -53.61 3.30 -30.10
C ALA A 526 -54.05 3.82 -28.72
N GLY A 527 -53.13 3.94 -27.80
CA GLY A 527 -53.32 4.63 -26.54
C GLY A 527 -52.11 4.51 -25.65
N ASP A 528 -51.40 5.59 -25.50
CA ASP A 528 -50.47 6.00 -24.43
C ASP A 528 -49.63 4.93 -23.74
N PHE A 529 -48.38 4.88 -24.14
CA PHE A 529 -47.30 4.16 -23.43
C PHE A 529 -46.92 4.97 -22.18
N ASP A 530 -47.45 4.58 -21.02
CA ASP A 530 -47.12 5.24 -19.76
C ASP A 530 -45.77 4.73 -19.22
N LEU A 531 -44.70 5.47 -19.53
CA LEU A 531 -43.33 5.20 -19.09
C LEU A 531 -43.18 5.26 -17.55
N GLN A 532 -44.13 5.89 -16.83
CA GLN A 532 -44.15 5.95 -15.38
C GLN A 532 -44.61 4.66 -14.72
N ALA A 533 -45.47 3.89 -15.33
CA ALA A 533 -45.92 2.59 -14.79
C ALA A 533 -44.82 1.52 -14.87
N ALA A 534 -43.96 1.57 -15.88
CA ALA A 534 -42.84 0.65 -16.02
C ALA A 534 -41.70 0.95 -15.01
N LEU A 535 -41.50 2.21 -14.64
CA LEU A 535 -40.53 2.62 -13.64
C LEU A 535 -40.95 2.29 -12.19
N VAL A 536 -42.24 2.31 -11.89
CA VAL A 536 -42.76 1.95 -10.54
C VAL A 536 -42.68 0.44 -10.30
N HIS A 537 -42.81 -0.39 -11.34
CA HIS A 537 -42.66 -1.85 -11.21
C HIS A 537 -41.20 -2.29 -11.03
N ALA A 538 -40.25 -1.53 -11.54
CA ALA A 538 -38.82 -1.80 -11.34
C ALA A 538 -38.35 -1.49 -9.90
N ASP A 539 -38.96 -0.49 -9.25
CA ASP A 539 -38.65 -0.16 -7.85
C ASP A 539 -39.20 -1.18 -6.84
N ASP A 540 -40.35 -1.80 -7.12
CA ASP A 540 -40.94 -2.84 -6.27
C ASP A 540 -40.17 -4.18 -6.36
N LEU A 541 -39.62 -4.54 -7.52
CA LEU A 541 -38.78 -5.73 -7.70
C LEU A 541 -37.41 -5.59 -7.02
N ALA A 542 -36.87 -4.38 -6.95
CA ALA A 542 -35.60 -4.10 -6.27
C ALA A 542 -35.71 -4.21 -4.73
N LEU A 543 -36.88 -3.99 -4.15
CA LEU A 543 -37.13 -4.12 -2.71
C LEU A 543 -37.41 -5.56 -2.27
N ASP A 544 -38.05 -6.38 -3.09
CA ASP A 544 -38.28 -7.79 -2.80
C ASP A 544 -36.99 -8.64 -2.92
N GLY A 545 -36.07 -8.32 -3.85
CA GLY A 545 -34.77 -8.97 -3.97
C GLY A 545 -33.83 -8.77 -2.77
N LEU A 546 -34.02 -7.71 -1.97
CA LEU A 546 -33.29 -7.47 -0.75
C LEU A 546 -33.81 -8.28 0.45
N ALA A 547 -35.07 -8.68 0.46
CA ALA A 547 -35.65 -9.51 1.52
C ALA A 547 -35.23 -10.99 1.38
N ASP A 548 -35.01 -11.47 0.17
CA ASP A 548 -34.58 -12.87 -0.09
C ASP A 548 -33.09 -13.13 0.16
N LEU A 549 -32.29 -12.10 0.31
CA LEU A 549 -30.84 -12.24 0.65
C LEU A 549 -30.59 -12.65 2.12
N GLU A 550 -31.57 -12.59 2.99
CA GLU A 550 -31.45 -13.04 4.39
C GLU A 550 -31.73 -14.56 4.60
N VAL A 551 -32.19 -15.30 3.61
CA VAL A 551 -32.69 -16.67 3.80
C VAL A 551 -31.88 -17.76 3.08
N LEU A 552 -30.72 -17.47 2.51
CA LEU A 552 -29.90 -18.53 1.93
C LEU A 552 -28.73 -18.94 2.85
N PRO A 553 -28.86 -19.99 3.67
CA PRO A 553 -27.72 -20.59 4.36
C PRO A 553 -26.93 -21.47 3.37
N GLY A 554 -25.75 -21.02 2.95
CA GLY A 554 -24.77 -21.94 2.40
C GLY A 554 -24.15 -21.64 1.03
N ARG A 555 -24.31 -20.45 0.45
CA ARG A 555 -23.57 -20.08 -0.76
C ARG A 555 -23.11 -18.61 -0.70
N LEU A 556 -22.05 -18.35 0.00
CA LEU A 556 -21.14 -17.20 -0.16
C LEU A 556 -19.81 -17.56 0.46
#